data_7013a682cf68492b98bbfa455fc97cea
#
_entry.id   7013a682cf68492b98bbfa455fc97cea
#
_cell.length_a   1.000
_cell.length_b   1.000
_cell.length_c   1.000
_cell.angle_alpha   90.00
_cell.angle_beta   90.00
_cell.angle_gamma   90.00
#
_symmetry.space_group_name_H-M   'P 1'
#
loop_
_entity.id
_entity.type
_entity.pdbx_description
1 polymer ?
#
loop_
_entity_poly.entity_id
_entity_poly.type
_entity_poly.pdbx_seq_one_letter_code
_entity_poly.pdbx_strand_id
1 'polypeptide(L)'
;GGMGGIGSDEANTIDIRREEARKAASVLEADYHCLEARDGYLFDTEELRLAISSLLRKYQAGIVMTHLPMDYHVDHRVTCNIVEAATIVATLPNVPISEPAMEITPLLYHTAPLTLTDPIGAPIVPPHFFVDVNSVMDTKREMLQYHKSQQTLMKVMHKMDDFFGVVYQGNKDYGTMVGVEYAEVFWQHLGGGFQKDPVVQDELMEFVRKNN
;
A
#
# COMPACT_ATOMS: atom_id res chain seq x y z
N GLY A 1 8.63 -1.60 11.37
CA GLY A 1 8.50 -1.15 12.74
C GLY A 1 8.29 -2.24 13.78
N GLY A 2 8.99 -2.15 14.90
CA GLY A 2 8.92 -3.11 16.02
C GLY A 2 8.22 -2.59 17.27
N MET A 3 7.76 -1.33 17.24
CA MET A 3 7.21 -0.66 18.43
C MET A 3 5.92 -1.30 18.97
N GLY A 4 5.13 -1.94 18.13
CA GLY A 4 3.87 -2.58 18.50
C GLY A 4 4.00 -4.06 18.87
N GLY A 5 5.15 -4.53 19.38
CA GLY A 5 5.35 -5.91 19.81
C GLY A 5 4.57 -6.22 21.09
N ILE A 6 3.75 -7.28 21.06
CA ILE A 6 3.03 -7.76 22.25
C ILE A 6 3.78 -8.97 22.81
N GLY A 7 4.32 -8.82 24.03
CA GLY A 7 5.11 -9.87 24.69
C GLY A 7 6.49 -10.11 24.07
N SER A 8 6.99 -9.16 23.27
CA SER A 8 8.29 -9.20 22.61
C SER A 8 8.93 -7.81 22.63
N ASP A 9 10.25 -7.73 22.69
CA ASP A 9 10.96 -6.47 22.53
C ASP A 9 10.94 -5.96 21.08
N GLU A 10 11.46 -4.73 20.88
CA GLU A 10 11.48 -4.08 19.56
C GLU A 10 12.26 -4.91 18.53
N ALA A 11 13.46 -5.41 18.89
CA ALA A 11 14.33 -6.12 17.95
C ALA A 11 13.69 -7.44 17.47
N ASN A 12 13.22 -8.26 18.40
CA ASN A 12 12.52 -9.50 18.06
C ASN A 12 11.25 -9.24 17.24
N THR A 13 10.51 -8.17 17.56
CA THR A 13 9.30 -7.81 16.83
C THR A 13 9.62 -7.40 15.39
N ILE A 14 10.71 -6.67 15.16
CA ILE A 14 11.21 -6.32 13.82
C ILE A 14 11.49 -7.59 13.02
N ASP A 15 12.22 -8.54 13.60
CA ASP A 15 12.61 -9.78 12.92
C ASP A 15 11.37 -10.65 12.59
N ILE A 16 10.44 -10.79 13.53
CA ILE A 16 9.17 -11.50 13.32
C ILE A 16 8.41 -10.87 12.15
N ARG A 17 8.18 -9.54 12.17
CA ARG A 17 7.39 -8.84 11.14
C ARG A 17 8.07 -8.86 9.76
N ARG A 18 9.40 -8.78 9.74
CA ARG A 18 10.17 -8.91 8.50
C ARG A 18 9.97 -10.29 7.87
N GLU A 19 10.04 -11.35 8.67
CA GLU A 19 9.83 -12.72 8.21
C GLU A 19 8.36 -12.96 7.78
N GLU A 20 7.38 -12.43 8.52
CA GLU A 20 5.97 -12.48 8.15
C GLU A 20 5.71 -11.80 6.79
N ALA A 21 6.24 -10.60 6.59
CA ALA A 21 6.09 -9.86 5.34
C ALA A 21 6.80 -10.55 4.16
N ARG A 22 8.00 -11.12 4.39
CA ARG A 22 8.72 -11.89 3.37
C ARG A 22 7.93 -13.13 2.94
N LYS A 23 7.32 -13.85 3.88
CA LYS A 23 6.46 -15.00 3.58
C LYS A 23 5.20 -14.57 2.81
N ALA A 24 4.57 -13.48 3.20
CA ALA A 24 3.41 -12.96 2.46
C ALA A 24 3.78 -12.59 1.03
N ALA A 25 4.91 -11.91 0.82
CA ALA A 25 5.40 -11.55 -0.52
C ALA A 25 5.72 -12.78 -1.38
N SER A 26 6.27 -13.85 -0.76
CA SER A 26 6.62 -15.08 -1.48
C SER A 26 5.43 -15.83 -2.10
N VAL A 27 4.21 -15.61 -1.61
CA VAL A 27 2.99 -16.17 -2.22
C VAL A 27 2.79 -15.68 -3.66
N LEU A 28 3.26 -14.46 -3.94
CA LEU A 28 3.21 -13.84 -5.27
C LEU A 28 4.57 -13.85 -5.98
N GLU A 29 5.55 -14.59 -5.47
CA GLU A 29 6.93 -14.57 -5.99
C GLU A 29 7.53 -13.15 -6.03
N ALA A 30 7.08 -12.26 -5.13
CA ALA A 30 7.48 -10.87 -5.09
C ALA A 30 8.68 -10.65 -4.17
N ASP A 31 9.56 -9.71 -4.55
CA ASP A 31 10.65 -9.25 -3.71
C ASP A 31 10.12 -8.37 -2.56
N TYR A 32 10.62 -8.63 -1.36
CA TYR A 32 10.31 -7.81 -0.19
C TYR A 32 11.53 -6.99 0.23
N HIS A 33 11.34 -5.67 0.33
CA HIS A 33 12.34 -4.71 0.82
C HIS A 33 11.85 -3.99 2.07
N CYS A 34 12.67 -3.93 3.12
CA CYS A 34 12.41 -3.19 4.34
C CYS A 34 13.40 -2.02 4.47
N LEU A 35 12.90 -0.80 4.56
CA LEU A 35 13.73 0.41 4.70
C LEU A 35 14.01 0.80 6.15
N GLU A 36 13.77 -0.10 7.11
CA GLU A 36 14.15 0.01 8.54
C GLU A 36 13.54 1.20 9.30
N ALA A 37 12.53 1.88 8.73
CA ALA A 37 11.87 2.99 9.42
C ALA A 37 11.11 2.51 10.66
N ARG A 38 11.12 3.32 11.73
CA ARG A 38 10.43 3.01 12.99
C ARG A 38 8.95 3.34 12.89
N ASP A 39 8.14 2.43 13.41
CA ASP A 39 6.68 2.53 13.52
C ASP A 39 6.28 3.70 14.42
N GLY A 40 5.41 4.58 13.95
CA GLY A 40 5.02 5.81 14.65
C GLY A 40 6.04 6.95 14.61
N TYR A 41 7.21 6.72 14.04
CA TYR A 41 8.31 7.69 13.93
C TYR A 41 8.81 7.80 12.48
N LEU A 42 7.94 7.61 11.53
CA LEU A 42 8.27 7.80 10.13
C LEU A 42 8.30 9.29 9.80
N PHE A 43 9.41 9.76 9.26
CA PHE A 43 9.59 11.12 8.76
C PHE A 43 9.92 11.11 7.27
N ASP A 44 9.47 12.12 6.57
CA ASP A 44 9.83 12.33 5.17
C ASP A 44 11.27 12.89 5.12
N THR A 45 12.20 12.02 4.78
CA THR A 45 13.65 12.34 4.73
C THR A 45 14.20 12.11 3.33
N GLU A 46 15.32 12.79 3.04
CA GLU A 46 16.04 12.62 1.77
C GLU A 46 16.47 11.16 1.58
N GLU A 47 16.97 10.51 2.62
CA GLU A 47 17.44 9.13 2.57
C GLU A 47 16.33 8.17 2.16
N LEU A 48 15.12 8.32 2.71
CA LEU A 48 13.98 7.48 2.35
C LEU A 48 13.51 7.74 0.92
N ARG A 49 13.47 9.00 0.49
CA ARG A 49 13.15 9.34 -0.90
C ARG A 49 14.15 8.74 -1.87
N LEU A 50 15.46 8.86 -1.59
CA LEU A 50 16.51 8.27 -2.41
C LEU A 50 16.45 6.74 -2.43
N ALA A 51 16.21 6.10 -1.28
CA ALA A 51 16.09 4.65 -1.19
C ALA A 51 14.92 4.12 -2.04
N ILE A 52 13.75 4.76 -1.98
CA ILE A 52 12.59 4.38 -2.81
C ILE A 52 12.88 4.66 -4.29
N SER A 53 13.45 5.82 -4.63
CA SER A 53 13.79 6.14 -6.02
C SER A 53 14.80 5.15 -6.59
N SER A 54 15.77 4.68 -5.80
CA SER A 54 16.71 3.63 -6.19
C SER A 54 16.00 2.31 -6.49
N LEU A 55 15.04 1.89 -5.64
CA LEU A 55 14.23 0.70 -5.90
C LEU A 55 13.40 0.85 -7.17
N LEU A 56 12.75 2.00 -7.39
CA LEU A 56 11.98 2.25 -8.60
C LEU A 56 12.84 2.14 -9.86
N ARG A 57 14.06 2.71 -9.84
CA ARG A 57 15.03 2.61 -10.93
C ARG A 57 15.53 1.19 -11.14
N LYS A 58 15.88 0.49 -10.05
CA LYS A 58 16.36 -0.89 -10.10
C LYS A 58 15.36 -1.82 -10.78
N TYR A 59 14.08 -1.69 -10.43
CA TYR A 59 13.00 -2.53 -10.96
C TYR A 59 12.36 -1.97 -12.23
N GLN A 60 12.74 -0.78 -12.68
CA GLN A 60 12.11 -0.08 -13.80
C GLN A 60 10.56 -0.09 -13.64
N ALA A 61 10.11 0.31 -12.45
CA ALA A 61 8.72 0.21 -12.04
C ALA A 61 7.81 1.05 -12.95
N GLY A 62 6.91 0.42 -13.71
CA GLY A 62 5.93 1.13 -14.53
C GLY A 62 4.71 1.61 -13.74
N ILE A 63 4.38 0.89 -12.66
CA ILE A 63 3.24 1.18 -11.78
C ILE A 63 3.72 1.18 -10.34
N VAL A 64 3.27 2.15 -9.57
CA VAL A 64 3.52 2.29 -8.13
C VAL A 64 2.17 2.39 -7.42
N MET A 65 2.01 1.67 -6.32
CA MET A 65 0.84 1.76 -5.45
C MET A 65 1.26 2.21 -4.06
N THR A 66 0.53 3.15 -3.47
CA THR A 66 0.80 3.67 -2.13
C THR A 66 -0.49 3.99 -1.38
N HIS A 67 -0.36 4.48 -0.15
CA HIS A 67 -1.49 4.94 0.66
C HIS A 67 -2.14 6.21 0.09
N LEU A 68 -3.35 6.52 0.56
CA LEU A 68 -3.99 7.81 0.27
C LEU A 68 -3.33 8.97 1.05
N PRO A 69 -3.25 10.17 0.47
CA PRO A 69 -2.75 11.35 1.18
C PRO A 69 -3.65 11.78 2.35
N MET A 70 -4.91 11.32 2.37
CA MET A 70 -5.90 11.57 3.42
C MET A 70 -6.19 10.34 4.28
N ASP A 71 -5.24 9.39 4.36
CA ASP A 71 -5.35 8.20 5.21
C ASP A 71 -5.47 8.60 6.70
N TYR A 72 -6.20 7.79 7.48
CA TYR A 72 -6.34 8.03 8.93
C TYR A 72 -5.02 7.89 9.69
N HIS A 73 -4.07 7.05 9.23
CA HIS A 73 -2.82 6.75 9.91
C HIS A 73 -1.70 7.71 9.50
N VAL A 74 -1.00 8.28 10.48
CA VAL A 74 0.07 9.26 10.21
C VAL A 74 1.18 8.70 9.35
N ASP A 75 1.69 7.47 9.64
CA ASP A 75 2.77 6.87 8.86
C ASP A 75 2.33 6.53 7.43
N HIS A 76 1.06 6.21 7.21
CA HIS A 76 0.51 6.00 5.86
C HIS A 76 0.58 7.28 5.04
N ARG A 77 0.18 8.43 5.63
CA ARG A 77 0.27 9.74 4.96
C ARG A 77 1.71 10.14 4.66
N VAL A 78 2.62 9.92 5.62
CA VAL A 78 4.06 10.18 5.41
C VAL A 78 4.62 9.26 4.33
N THR A 79 4.27 7.97 4.33
CA THR A 79 4.64 7.03 3.25
C THR A 79 4.14 7.51 1.89
N CYS A 80 2.88 7.96 1.81
CA CYS A 80 2.32 8.52 0.58
C CYS A 80 3.17 9.68 0.06
N ASN A 81 3.50 10.66 0.92
CA ASN A 81 4.31 11.82 0.54
C ASN A 81 5.71 11.42 0.05
N ILE A 82 6.37 10.48 0.75
CA ILE A 82 7.69 9.99 0.36
C ILE A 82 7.63 9.30 -1.00
N VAL A 83 6.65 8.41 -1.21
CA VAL A 83 6.51 7.64 -2.46
C VAL A 83 6.15 8.55 -3.62
N GLU A 84 5.24 9.51 -3.43
CA GLU A 84 4.90 10.50 -4.45
C GLU A 84 6.14 11.29 -4.89
N ALA A 85 6.90 11.84 -3.94
CA ALA A 85 8.13 12.56 -4.25
C ALA A 85 9.20 11.65 -4.91
N ALA A 86 9.40 10.43 -4.39
CA ALA A 86 10.37 9.49 -4.92
C ALA A 86 10.05 9.05 -6.35
N THR A 87 8.77 8.94 -6.70
CA THR A 87 8.32 8.59 -8.05
C THR A 87 8.74 9.64 -9.08
N ILE A 88 8.65 10.93 -8.74
CA ILE A 88 9.17 12.02 -9.59
C ILE A 88 10.71 12.01 -9.59
N VAL A 89 11.33 11.91 -8.41
CA VAL A 89 12.79 11.92 -8.24
C VAL A 89 13.46 10.81 -9.05
N ALA A 90 12.80 9.66 -9.23
CA ALA A 90 13.32 8.54 -10.01
C ALA A 90 13.63 8.90 -11.48
N THR A 91 13.02 9.95 -12.04
CA THR A 91 13.28 10.41 -13.41
C THR A 91 14.36 11.50 -13.52
N LEU A 92 14.80 12.07 -12.40
CA LEU A 92 15.74 13.19 -12.40
C LEU A 92 17.19 12.70 -12.58
N PRO A 93 17.92 13.15 -13.61
CA PRO A 93 19.23 12.58 -13.96
C PRO A 93 20.34 12.88 -12.94
N ASN A 94 20.26 14.00 -12.21
CA ASN A 94 21.33 14.46 -11.31
C ASN A 94 21.12 14.05 -9.85
N VAL A 95 20.21 13.11 -9.58
CA VAL A 95 20.01 12.57 -8.23
C VAL A 95 21.15 11.60 -7.91
N PRO A 96 21.72 11.63 -6.67
CA PRO A 96 22.86 10.80 -6.30
C PRO A 96 22.47 9.33 -6.06
N ILE A 97 21.97 8.67 -7.09
CA ILE A 97 21.56 7.27 -7.14
C ILE A 97 22.37 6.57 -8.23
N SER A 98 22.85 5.35 -7.95
CA SER A 98 23.71 4.60 -8.89
C SER A 98 22.95 4.09 -10.12
N GLU A 99 21.68 3.75 -9.95
CA GLU A 99 20.83 3.27 -11.02
C GLU A 99 20.48 4.41 -12.00
N PRO A 100 20.45 4.15 -13.32
CA PRO A 100 20.14 5.16 -14.31
C PRO A 100 18.74 5.75 -14.08
N ALA A 101 18.58 7.04 -14.37
CA ALA A 101 17.28 7.70 -14.28
C ALA A 101 16.25 7.02 -15.17
N MET A 102 15.02 6.93 -14.72
CA MET A 102 13.91 6.43 -15.52
C MET A 102 13.55 7.45 -16.61
N GLU A 103 13.19 6.97 -17.79
CA GLU A 103 12.77 7.83 -18.89
C GLU A 103 11.38 8.43 -18.69
N ILE A 104 10.49 7.67 -18.01
CA ILE A 104 9.09 8.03 -17.81
C ILE A 104 8.75 7.91 -16.33
N THR A 105 8.04 8.90 -15.80
CA THR A 105 7.49 8.82 -14.43
C THR A 105 6.50 7.66 -14.34
N PRO A 106 6.65 6.75 -13.38
CA PRO A 106 5.70 5.67 -13.15
C PRO A 106 4.27 6.17 -12.95
N LEU A 107 3.29 5.36 -13.36
CA LEU A 107 1.90 5.54 -12.96
C LEU A 107 1.78 5.35 -11.45
N LEU A 108 1.15 6.29 -10.77
CA LEU A 108 0.95 6.25 -9.33
C LEU A 108 -0.54 6.02 -9.01
N TYR A 109 -0.80 5.03 -8.17
CA TYR A 109 -2.13 4.71 -7.68
C TYR A 109 -2.15 4.71 -6.14
N HIS A 110 -3.31 5.03 -5.58
CA HIS A 110 -3.55 4.98 -4.14
C HIS A 110 -4.54 3.87 -3.81
N THR A 111 -4.27 3.15 -2.72
CA THR A 111 -5.10 2.05 -2.22
C THR A 111 -5.95 2.51 -1.03
N ALA A 112 -7.05 1.80 -0.79
CA ALA A 112 -7.95 2.13 0.31
C ALA A 112 -7.30 1.96 1.69
N PRO A 113 -7.52 2.91 2.62
CA PRO A 113 -7.26 2.69 4.03
C PRO A 113 -8.28 1.71 4.62
N LEU A 114 -8.04 1.29 5.88
CA LEU A 114 -8.98 0.41 6.59
C LEU A 114 -10.37 1.05 6.76
N THR A 115 -10.43 2.38 6.84
CA THR A 115 -11.68 3.16 6.90
C THR A 115 -11.68 4.21 5.80
N LEU A 116 -12.81 4.38 5.09
CA LEU A 116 -12.97 5.41 4.05
C LEU A 116 -13.31 6.79 4.65
N THR A 117 -12.57 7.16 5.68
CA THR A 117 -12.68 8.48 6.31
C THR A 117 -11.31 9.12 6.46
N ASP A 118 -11.27 10.43 6.42
CA ASP A 118 -10.08 11.20 6.78
C ASP A 118 -9.80 11.17 8.29
N PRO A 119 -8.71 11.77 8.79
CA PRO A 119 -8.38 11.77 10.22
C PRO A 119 -9.39 12.44 11.14
N ILE A 120 -10.30 13.25 10.61
CA ILE A 120 -11.36 13.92 11.38
C ILE A 120 -12.75 13.30 11.16
N GLY A 121 -12.81 12.15 10.45
CA GLY A 121 -14.03 11.39 10.23
C GLY A 121 -14.87 11.83 9.04
N ALA A 122 -14.39 12.76 8.20
CA ALA A 122 -15.07 13.12 6.96
C ALA A 122 -14.87 12.02 5.90
N PRO A 123 -15.89 11.71 5.06
CA PRO A 123 -15.72 10.77 3.95
C PRO A 123 -14.61 11.24 2.99
N ILE A 124 -13.74 10.33 2.59
CA ILE A 124 -12.75 10.62 1.53
C ILE A 124 -13.42 10.65 0.16
N VAL A 125 -12.75 11.26 -0.81
CA VAL A 125 -13.26 11.34 -2.18
C VAL A 125 -13.58 9.95 -2.74
N PRO A 126 -14.67 9.80 -3.54
CA PRO A 126 -15.02 8.52 -4.13
C PRO A 126 -13.85 7.91 -4.94
N PRO A 127 -13.69 6.59 -4.92
CA PRO A 127 -12.67 5.93 -5.74
C PRO A 127 -12.91 6.14 -7.23
N HIS A 128 -11.82 6.17 -7.99
CA HIS A 128 -11.89 6.33 -9.44
C HIS A 128 -12.38 5.05 -10.13
N PHE A 129 -12.02 3.89 -9.56
CA PHE A 129 -12.48 2.59 -10.05
C PHE A 129 -12.38 1.51 -8.97
N PHE A 130 -13.06 0.42 -9.23
CA PHE A 130 -13.06 -0.79 -8.40
C PHE A 130 -12.48 -1.94 -9.23
N VAL A 131 -11.84 -2.88 -8.56
CA VAL A 131 -11.37 -4.12 -9.19
C VAL A 131 -12.06 -5.29 -8.51
N ASP A 132 -12.75 -6.12 -9.30
CA ASP A 132 -13.32 -7.39 -8.86
C ASP A 132 -12.17 -8.33 -8.49
N VAL A 133 -12.11 -8.73 -7.22
CA VAL A 133 -11.04 -9.58 -6.67
C VAL A 133 -11.54 -10.96 -6.25
N ASN A 134 -12.74 -11.37 -6.67
CA ASN A 134 -13.34 -12.65 -6.29
C ASN A 134 -12.40 -13.81 -6.53
N SER A 135 -11.77 -13.87 -7.70
CA SER A 135 -10.90 -14.96 -8.12
C SER A 135 -9.58 -15.05 -7.34
N VAL A 136 -9.17 -13.97 -6.65
CA VAL A 136 -7.89 -13.89 -5.92
C VAL A 136 -8.05 -13.73 -4.40
N MET A 137 -9.28 -13.78 -3.90
CA MET A 137 -9.54 -13.61 -2.47
C MET A 137 -8.89 -14.68 -1.59
N ASP A 138 -8.77 -15.91 -2.07
CA ASP A 138 -8.10 -16.97 -1.31
C ASP A 138 -6.60 -16.71 -1.21
N THR A 139 -5.96 -16.24 -2.28
CA THR A 139 -4.56 -15.79 -2.27
C THR A 139 -4.36 -14.62 -1.29
N LYS A 140 -5.25 -13.63 -1.32
CA LYS A 140 -5.22 -12.51 -0.37
C LYS A 140 -5.34 -12.98 1.08
N ARG A 141 -6.24 -13.93 1.36
CA ARG A 141 -6.40 -14.52 2.70
C ARG A 141 -5.13 -15.22 3.16
N GLU A 142 -4.53 -16.03 2.27
CA GLU A 142 -3.27 -16.71 2.55
C GLU A 142 -2.16 -15.71 2.93
N MET A 143 -1.97 -14.66 2.13
CA MET A 143 -0.98 -13.62 2.41
C MET A 143 -1.20 -12.94 3.77
N LEU A 144 -2.44 -12.56 4.08
CA LEU A 144 -2.78 -11.91 5.34
C LEU A 144 -2.54 -12.81 6.55
N GLN A 145 -2.75 -14.12 6.44
CA GLN A 145 -2.55 -15.08 7.52
C GLN A 145 -1.09 -15.18 7.99
N TYR A 146 -0.12 -14.73 7.21
CA TYR A 146 1.28 -14.66 7.65
C TYR A 146 1.51 -13.55 8.69
N HIS A 147 0.70 -12.48 8.74
CA HIS A 147 0.85 -11.33 9.64
C HIS A 147 0.25 -11.56 11.04
N LYS A 148 0.68 -12.64 11.71
CA LYS A 148 0.15 -13.05 13.03
C LYS A 148 0.47 -12.06 14.15
N SER A 149 1.65 -11.43 14.10
CA SER A 149 2.03 -10.41 15.08
C SER A 149 1.12 -9.18 15.01
N GLN A 150 0.71 -8.78 13.79
CA GLN A 150 -0.24 -7.69 13.59
C GLN A 150 -1.63 -8.06 14.11
N GLN A 151 -2.11 -9.27 13.84
CA GLN A 151 -3.38 -9.76 14.38
C GLN A 151 -3.39 -9.72 15.90
N THR A 152 -2.30 -10.16 16.54
CA THR A 152 -2.14 -10.11 17.99
C THR A 152 -2.18 -8.67 18.52
N LEU A 153 -1.48 -7.74 17.86
CA LEU A 153 -1.51 -6.32 18.22
C LEU A 153 -2.94 -5.75 18.15
N MET A 154 -3.64 -5.98 17.05
CA MET A 154 -5.00 -5.47 16.83
C MET A 154 -5.97 -6.01 17.87
N LYS A 155 -5.85 -7.30 18.23
CA LYS A 155 -6.64 -7.91 19.29
C LYS A 155 -6.38 -7.29 20.67
N VAL A 156 -5.12 -7.14 21.06
CA VAL A 156 -4.74 -6.69 22.41
C VAL A 156 -4.96 -5.19 22.58
N MET A 157 -4.47 -4.37 21.63
CA MET A 157 -4.44 -2.91 21.75
C MET A 157 -5.75 -2.27 21.29
N HIS A 158 -6.35 -2.78 20.22
CA HIS A 158 -7.53 -2.19 19.58
C HIS A 158 -8.83 -2.96 19.85
N LYS A 159 -8.76 -4.05 20.65
CA LYS A 159 -9.92 -4.90 20.99
C LYS A 159 -10.64 -5.47 19.75
N MET A 160 -9.90 -5.67 18.68
CA MET A 160 -10.39 -6.18 17.42
C MET A 160 -10.06 -7.68 17.35
N ASP A 161 -11.00 -8.52 17.77
CA ASP A 161 -10.79 -9.97 17.84
C ASP A 161 -10.62 -10.64 16.48
N ASP A 162 -11.26 -10.10 15.46
CA ASP A 162 -11.19 -10.59 14.07
C ASP A 162 -10.76 -9.47 13.11
N PHE A 163 -9.49 -9.11 13.16
CA PHE A 163 -8.93 -8.08 12.27
C PHE A 163 -9.05 -8.44 10.79
N PHE A 164 -8.79 -9.70 10.45
CA PHE A 164 -8.89 -10.13 9.05
C PHE A 164 -10.33 -10.14 8.54
N GLY A 165 -11.29 -10.53 9.42
CA GLY A 165 -12.70 -10.42 9.10
C GLY A 165 -13.14 -8.99 8.78
N VAL A 166 -12.59 -7.99 9.48
CA VAL A 166 -12.84 -6.56 9.17
C VAL A 166 -12.32 -6.21 7.78
N VAL A 167 -11.10 -6.66 7.42
CA VAL A 167 -10.55 -6.43 6.07
C VAL A 167 -11.40 -7.08 4.98
N TYR A 168 -11.85 -8.33 5.20
CA TYR A 168 -12.70 -9.03 4.23
C TYR A 168 -14.08 -8.39 4.11
N GLN A 169 -14.66 -7.92 5.23
CA GLN A 169 -15.91 -7.20 5.20
C GLN A 169 -15.79 -5.90 4.39
N GLY A 170 -14.68 -5.16 4.52
CA GLY A 170 -14.41 -3.98 3.69
C GLY A 170 -14.40 -4.31 2.19
N ASN A 171 -13.73 -5.40 1.79
CA ASN A 171 -13.76 -5.84 0.39
C ASN A 171 -15.17 -6.24 -0.09
N LYS A 172 -15.99 -6.82 0.79
CA LYS A 172 -17.37 -7.19 0.50
C LYS A 172 -18.26 -5.95 0.35
N ASP A 173 -18.06 -4.96 1.22
CA ASP A 173 -18.79 -3.69 1.15
C ASP A 173 -18.48 -2.96 -0.18
N TYR A 174 -17.21 -2.93 -0.60
CA TYR A 174 -16.83 -2.39 -1.93
C TYR A 174 -17.45 -3.21 -3.07
N GLY A 175 -17.43 -4.54 -2.97
CA GLY A 175 -18.07 -5.42 -3.95
C GLY A 175 -19.57 -5.13 -4.11
N THR A 176 -20.26 -4.92 -2.98
CA THR A 176 -21.69 -4.58 -2.98
C THR A 176 -21.98 -3.29 -3.74
N MET A 177 -21.09 -2.29 -3.68
CA MET A 177 -21.25 -1.01 -4.40
C MET A 177 -21.26 -1.17 -5.93
N VAL A 178 -20.63 -2.22 -6.43
CA VAL A 178 -20.43 -2.44 -7.89
C VAL A 178 -20.98 -3.78 -8.40
N GLY A 179 -21.75 -4.49 -7.56
CA GLY A 179 -22.47 -5.71 -7.96
C GLY A 179 -21.60 -6.97 -8.09
N VAL A 180 -20.51 -7.06 -7.33
CA VAL A 180 -19.67 -8.25 -7.20
C VAL A 180 -19.57 -8.68 -5.74
N GLU A 181 -19.03 -9.87 -5.44
CA GLU A 181 -18.92 -10.32 -4.05
C GLU A 181 -17.82 -9.58 -3.28
N TYR A 182 -16.64 -9.44 -3.89
CA TYR A 182 -15.49 -8.73 -3.32
C TYR A 182 -14.86 -7.79 -4.33
N ALA A 183 -14.53 -6.58 -3.89
CA ALA A 183 -13.76 -5.63 -4.69
C ALA A 183 -12.67 -4.94 -3.86
N GLU A 184 -11.69 -4.42 -4.56
CA GLU A 184 -10.75 -3.42 -4.05
C GLU A 184 -10.97 -2.09 -4.77
N VAL A 185 -10.60 -0.98 -4.13
CA VAL A 185 -10.84 0.36 -4.66
C VAL A 185 -9.54 1.12 -4.81
N PHE A 186 -9.46 1.92 -5.89
CA PHE A 186 -8.25 2.63 -6.26
C PHE A 186 -8.53 4.05 -6.71
N TRP A 187 -7.54 4.92 -6.47
CA TRP A 187 -7.46 6.28 -7.01
C TRP A 187 -6.19 6.39 -7.85
N GLN A 188 -6.30 6.79 -9.08
CA GLN A 188 -5.14 7.15 -9.90
C GLN A 188 -4.67 8.54 -9.50
N HIS A 189 -3.36 8.72 -9.34
CA HIS A 189 -2.78 10.04 -9.07
C HIS A 189 -2.81 10.88 -10.36
N LEU A 190 -3.58 11.95 -10.36
CA LEU A 190 -3.78 12.81 -11.53
C LEU A 190 -3.08 14.17 -11.41
N GLY A 191 -2.21 14.32 -10.41
CA GLY A 191 -1.42 15.52 -10.18
C GLY A 191 -0.45 15.85 -11.33
N GLY A 192 0.07 17.08 -11.34
CA GLY A 192 1.06 17.50 -12.32
C GLY A 192 2.36 16.71 -12.19
N GLY A 193 2.99 16.36 -13.31
CA GLY A 193 4.24 15.58 -13.35
C GLY A 193 4.06 14.06 -13.38
N PHE A 194 2.84 13.55 -13.24
CA PHE A 194 2.54 12.12 -13.32
C PHE A 194 1.87 11.74 -14.63
N GLN A 195 2.08 10.49 -15.05
CA GLN A 195 1.35 9.88 -16.17
C GLN A 195 -0.12 9.70 -15.79
N LYS A 196 -1.03 9.90 -16.77
CA LYS A 196 -2.48 9.85 -16.55
C LYS A 196 -3.19 8.77 -17.36
N ASP A 197 -2.42 7.99 -18.12
CA ASP A 197 -2.96 6.91 -18.92
C ASP A 197 -3.63 5.87 -18.02
N PRO A 198 -4.84 5.37 -18.33
CA PRO A 198 -5.58 4.45 -17.49
C PRO A 198 -5.10 2.99 -17.67
N VAL A 199 -3.78 2.76 -17.65
CA VAL A 199 -3.18 1.46 -17.99
C VAL A 199 -3.72 0.32 -17.13
N VAL A 200 -3.84 0.51 -15.81
CA VAL A 200 -4.40 -0.54 -14.94
C VAL A 200 -5.85 -0.82 -15.28
N GLN A 201 -6.63 0.22 -15.56
CA GLN A 201 -8.04 0.09 -15.92
C GLN A 201 -8.23 -0.62 -17.28
N ASP A 202 -7.32 -0.38 -18.21
CA ASP A 202 -7.37 -0.98 -19.55
C ASP A 202 -6.89 -2.45 -19.51
N GLU A 203 -5.78 -2.73 -18.86
CA GLU A 203 -5.23 -4.09 -18.73
C GLU A 203 -6.13 -5.02 -17.90
N LEU A 204 -6.82 -4.47 -16.91
CA LEU A 204 -7.75 -5.22 -16.05
C LEU A 204 -9.23 -4.99 -16.41
N MET A 205 -9.55 -4.59 -17.67
CA MET A 205 -10.90 -4.16 -18.04
C MET A 205 -12.00 -5.19 -17.71
N GLU A 206 -11.70 -6.48 -17.75
CA GLU A 206 -12.65 -7.55 -17.40
C GLU A 206 -13.04 -7.53 -15.91
N PHE A 207 -12.13 -7.05 -15.05
CA PHE A 207 -12.29 -6.99 -13.60
C PHE A 207 -12.63 -5.58 -13.10
N VAL A 208 -12.37 -4.54 -13.91
CA VAL A 208 -12.67 -3.16 -13.52
C VAL A 208 -14.17 -2.91 -13.51
N ARG A 209 -14.62 -2.27 -12.43
CA ARG A 209 -16.01 -1.81 -12.23
C ARG A 209 -15.99 -0.31 -11.94
N LYS A 210 -17.02 0.39 -12.37
CA LYS A 210 -17.24 1.81 -12.07
C LYS A 210 -18.46 1.94 -11.18
N ASN A 211 -18.46 2.93 -10.32
CA ASN A 211 -19.65 3.27 -9.55
C ASN A 211 -20.74 3.75 -10.53
N ASN A 212 -21.92 3.19 -10.43
CA ASN A 212 -23.08 3.58 -11.25
C ASN A 212 -23.64 4.93 -10.81
#